data_e6fe05df7a26b1f48c3426ffa171a1f6
#
_entry.id   e6fe05df7a26b1f48c3426ffa171a1f6
#
_cell.length_a   1.000
_cell.length_b   1.000
_cell.length_c   1.000
_cell.angle_alpha   90.00
_cell.angle_beta   90.00
_cell.angle_gamma   90.00
#
_symmetry.space_group_name_H-M   'P 1'
#
loop_
_entity.id
_entity.type
_entity.pdbx_description
1 polymer ?
#
loop_
_entity_poly.entity_id
_entity_poly.type
_entity_poly.pdbx_seq_one_letter_code
_entity_poly.pdbx_strand_id
1 'polypeptide(L)'
;MTFALAAQSEIIMDGVFDDWANIPSVLDDDDPGVMDLLEMKVANDEAYLYVYLRVAEEIKLVEALIPHSIYLQIDTDVDAATGYEVQEGFGSELGIDFADHFAYFDVDPNVVVNFYDIGFHPAPTVTSAAFELAIRRDAVPDGVHPLFPNNEIRMLFRETVGGDQLPNLGQEFIYAFTEDVAAIEPIALAKVNPISVRTCAYNVLANGLADTDRQPHFERILKALDAEVFLFNECSGIAAATLKNLLDAWLPTGTASGWHTVKDGGRITASIWPILTTWYGISRQTPSLIDVPGERGGPMLFINSHLSCCGANGARQDQVDQMAAWITQETAADGDVPYNTPLVYGGDLNLVGYAQQ
;
A
#
# COMPACT_ATOMS: atom_id res chain seq x y z
N MET A 1 -26.69 13.89 20.97
CA MET A 1 -26.02 13.42 22.20
C MET A 1 -24.65 14.04 22.20
N THR A 2 -24.33 14.96 23.10
CA THR A 2 -23.03 15.67 23.11
C THR A 2 -22.03 14.73 23.81
N PHE A 3 -21.14 14.10 23.07
CA PHE A 3 -20.06 13.32 23.65
C PHE A 3 -18.99 14.28 24.20
N ALA A 4 -18.56 14.07 25.44
CA ALA A 4 -17.41 14.74 26.00
C ALA A 4 -16.19 14.33 25.16
N LEU A 5 -15.40 15.32 24.69
CA LEU A 5 -14.11 15.07 24.05
C LEU A 5 -13.23 14.25 25.01
N ALA A 6 -13.08 12.96 24.74
CA ALA A 6 -11.92 12.23 25.24
C ALA A 6 -10.72 12.78 24.44
N ALA A 7 -9.56 12.92 25.09
CA ALA A 7 -8.33 13.22 24.35
C ALA A 7 -8.19 12.18 23.23
N GLN A 8 -8.18 12.62 21.98
CA GLN A 8 -7.98 11.73 20.86
C GLN A 8 -6.58 11.11 20.96
N SER A 9 -6.52 9.80 20.79
CA SER A 9 -5.25 9.09 20.65
C SER A 9 -4.69 9.32 19.26
N GLU A 10 -3.38 9.35 19.13
CA GLU A 10 -2.68 9.28 17.85
C GLU A 10 -3.05 7.95 17.19
N ILE A 11 -3.55 7.98 15.95
CA ILE A 11 -3.91 6.79 15.17
C ILE A 11 -2.76 6.44 14.23
N ILE A 12 -2.24 5.22 14.34
CA ILE A 12 -1.15 4.69 13.51
C ILE A 12 -1.73 3.66 12.55
N MET A 13 -1.64 3.92 11.25
CA MET A 13 -2.15 3.04 10.19
C MET A 13 -1.26 1.81 10.00
N ASP A 14 -1.36 0.83 10.90
CA ASP A 14 -0.48 -0.36 10.91
C ASP A 14 -1.23 -1.71 10.93
N GLY A 15 -2.57 -1.67 10.98
CA GLY A 15 -3.44 -2.86 11.06
C GLY A 15 -3.50 -3.47 12.46
N VAL A 16 -3.03 -2.74 13.49
CA VAL A 16 -3.18 -3.07 14.91
C VAL A 16 -4.07 -2.00 15.54
N PHE A 17 -5.10 -2.39 16.23
CA PHE A 17 -6.20 -1.48 16.61
C PHE A 17 -6.17 -1.04 18.07
N ASP A 18 -5.03 -1.14 18.75
CA ASP A 18 -4.90 -0.81 20.18
C ASP A 18 -5.11 0.69 20.45
N ASP A 19 -4.71 1.56 19.51
CA ASP A 19 -4.87 3.00 19.55
C ASP A 19 -6.34 3.45 19.44
N TRP A 20 -7.20 2.60 18.86
CA TRP A 20 -8.65 2.80 18.77
C TRP A 20 -9.40 2.48 20.06
N ALA A 21 -8.73 1.94 21.09
CA ALA A 21 -9.39 1.45 22.30
C ALA A 21 -10.20 2.53 23.05
N ASN A 22 -9.75 3.78 23.01
CA ASN A 22 -10.38 4.90 23.70
C ASN A 22 -11.29 5.76 22.79
N ILE A 23 -11.40 5.45 21.49
CA ILE A 23 -12.28 6.17 20.58
C ILE A 23 -13.70 5.64 20.74
N PRO A 24 -14.72 6.52 20.89
CA PRO A 24 -16.11 6.11 21.01
C PRO A 24 -16.59 5.29 19.82
N SER A 25 -17.30 4.19 20.11
CA SER A 25 -17.88 3.31 19.11
C SER A 25 -19.28 3.76 18.71
N VAL A 26 -19.59 3.62 17.42
CA VAL A 26 -20.95 3.52 16.88
C VAL A 26 -21.17 2.06 16.57
N LEU A 27 -22.19 1.49 17.15
CA LEU A 27 -22.52 0.06 17.00
C LEU A 27 -23.79 -0.10 16.17
N ASP A 28 -23.82 -1.14 15.40
CA ASP A 28 -25.02 -1.63 14.75
C ASP A 28 -25.83 -2.55 15.67
N ASP A 29 -27.12 -2.79 15.37
CA ASP A 29 -28.04 -3.60 16.17
C ASP A 29 -28.34 -4.99 15.59
N ASP A 30 -27.40 -5.61 14.89
CA ASP A 30 -27.47 -7.01 14.43
C ASP A 30 -28.61 -7.26 13.41
N ASP A 31 -28.56 -6.50 12.29
CA ASP A 31 -29.45 -6.72 11.15
C ASP A 31 -28.97 -7.89 10.28
N PRO A 32 -29.88 -8.80 9.84
CA PRO A 32 -29.50 -9.93 9.00
C PRO A 32 -29.13 -9.47 7.59
N GLY A 33 -27.87 -9.31 7.30
CA GLY A 33 -27.32 -9.00 5.98
C GLY A 33 -26.51 -10.15 5.37
N VAL A 34 -26.02 -9.95 4.15
CA VAL A 34 -25.00 -10.82 3.55
C VAL A 34 -23.65 -10.57 4.20
N MET A 35 -23.41 -9.34 4.61
CA MET A 35 -22.26 -8.89 5.38
C MET A 35 -22.77 -7.96 6.48
N ASP A 36 -22.49 -8.32 7.72
CA ASP A 36 -22.93 -7.60 8.90
C ASP A 36 -21.85 -6.58 9.31
N LEU A 37 -22.21 -5.29 9.33
CA LEU A 37 -21.39 -4.16 9.70
C LEU A 37 -21.56 -3.88 11.19
N LEU A 38 -20.57 -4.16 12.03
CA LEU A 38 -20.75 -4.25 13.48
C LEU A 38 -20.39 -2.97 14.24
N GLU A 39 -19.35 -2.27 13.82
CA GLU A 39 -18.79 -1.17 14.59
C GLU A 39 -18.03 -0.18 13.71
N MET A 40 -18.24 1.10 13.98
CA MET A 40 -17.47 2.19 13.40
C MET A 40 -16.92 3.07 14.52
N LYS A 41 -15.70 3.59 14.32
CA LYS A 41 -15.12 4.66 15.15
C LYS A 41 -14.51 5.71 14.22
N VAL A 42 -14.45 6.95 14.67
CA VAL A 42 -13.93 8.06 13.87
C VAL A 42 -12.99 8.90 14.73
N ALA A 43 -11.86 9.25 14.15
CA ALA A 43 -10.85 10.12 14.73
C ALA A 43 -10.24 11.02 13.64
N ASN A 44 -9.49 12.03 14.00
CA ASN A 44 -8.69 12.81 13.06
C ASN A 44 -7.43 13.35 13.71
N ASP A 45 -6.43 13.67 12.90
CA ASP A 45 -5.38 14.62 13.23
C ASP A 45 -5.44 15.85 12.30
N GLU A 46 -4.38 16.64 12.26
CA GLU A 46 -4.31 17.81 11.37
C GLU A 46 -4.32 17.42 9.89
N ALA A 47 -3.82 16.23 9.52
CA ALA A 47 -3.62 15.78 8.14
C ALA A 47 -4.69 14.83 7.62
N TYR A 48 -5.23 13.97 8.50
CA TYR A 48 -6.11 12.87 8.09
C TYR A 48 -7.39 12.79 8.92
N LEU A 49 -8.47 12.35 8.26
CA LEU A 49 -9.63 11.72 8.86
C LEU A 49 -9.35 10.22 8.92
N TYR A 50 -9.55 9.61 10.09
CA TYR A 50 -9.40 8.17 10.32
C TYR A 50 -10.77 7.55 10.63
N VAL A 51 -11.03 6.42 10.00
CA VAL A 51 -12.27 5.65 10.21
C VAL A 51 -11.92 4.20 10.48
N TYR A 52 -12.40 3.66 11.57
CA TYR A 52 -12.34 2.23 11.89
C TYR A 52 -13.65 1.57 11.48
N LEU A 53 -13.57 0.40 10.87
CA LEU A 53 -14.70 -0.46 10.53
C LEU A 53 -14.45 -1.87 11.04
N ARG A 54 -15.43 -2.47 11.71
CA ARG A 54 -15.45 -3.90 12.04
C ARG A 54 -16.69 -4.56 11.44
N VAL A 55 -16.47 -5.73 10.86
CA VAL A 55 -17.49 -6.58 10.23
C VAL A 55 -17.53 -7.95 10.90
N ALA A 56 -18.62 -8.70 10.69
CA ALA A 56 -18.84 -9.99 11.37
C ALA A 56 -17.90 -11.09 10.87
N GLU A 57 -17.53 -11.09 9.61
CA GLU A 57 -16.70 -12.13 9.00
C GLU A 57 -15.40 -11.55 8.45
N GLU A 58 -14.35 -12.36 8.38
CA GLU A 58 -13.10 -11.94 7.74
C GLU A 58 -13.30 -11.78 6.23
N ILE A 59 -12.99 -10.59 5.72
CA ILE A 59 -13.08 -10.25 4.31
C ILE A 59 -11.77 -9.63 3.82
N LYS A 60 -11.64 -9.51 2.51
CA LYS A 60 -10.71 -8.56 1.89
C LYS A 60 -11.52 -7.31 1.51
N LEU A 61 -11.35 -6.24 2.24
CA LEU A 61 -12.13 -5.02 2.03
C LEU A 61 -11.92 -4.43 0.64
N VAL A 62 -10.66 -4.38 0.20
CA VAL A 62 -10.24 -3.77 -1.07
C VAL A 62 -9.82 -4.89 -2.04
N GLU A 63 -10.78 -5.58 -2.63
CA GLU A 63 -10.55 -6.62 -3.66
C GLU A 63 -11.72 -6.64 -4.64
N ALA A 64 -11.42 -6.59 -5.94
CA ALA A 64 -12.41 -6.79 -6.97
C ALA A 64 -12.99 -8.22 -6.93
N LEU A 65 -14.28 -8.39 -7.27
CA LEU A 65 -14.99 -9.67 -7.31
C LEU A 65 -15.29 -10.29 -5.93
N ILE A 66 -15.53 -9.48 -4.94
CA ILE A 66 -16.00 -9.92 -3.62
C ILE A 66 -17.54 -10.09 -3.62
N PRO A 67 -18.08 -10.99 -2.79
CA PRO A 67 -19.52 -11.27 -2.75
C PRO A 67 -20.36 -10.18 -2.04
N HIS A 68 -19.73 -9.13 -1.56
CA HIS A 68 -20.36 -7.97 -0.91
C HIS A 68 -19.91 -6.67 -1.61
N SER A 69 -20.66 -5.59 -1.41
CA SER A 69 -20.31 -4.26 -1.88
C SER A 69 -20.50 -3.28 -0.74
N ILE A 70 -19.39 -2.92 -0.10
CA ILE A 70 -19.36 -1.98 1.01
C ILE A 70 -18.95 -0.62 0.48
N TYR A 71 -19.73 0.40 0.86
CA TYR A 71 -19.47 1.80 0.57
C TYR A 71 -19.30 2.59 1.87
N LEU A 72 -18.30 3.47 1.91
CA LEU A 72 -18.29 4.57 2.86
C LEU A 72 -18.87 5.80 2.16
N GLN A 73 -19.94 6.35 2.72
CA GLN A 73 -20.60 7.56 2.24
C GLN A 73 -20.34 8.70 3.21
N ILE A 74 -19.85 9.82 2.70
CA ILE A 74 -19.55 11.00 3.51
C ILE A 74 -20.23 12.22 2.87
N ASP A 75 -21.09 12.84 3.63
CA ASP A 75 -21.61 14.19 3.39
C ASP A 75 -20.58 15.16 3.98
N THR A 76 -19.83 15.81 3.11
CA THR A 76 -18.65 16.58 3.47
C THR A 76 -18.96 18.05 3.79
N ASP A 77 -20.15 18.53 3.43
CA ASP A 77 -20.58 19.92 3.64
C ASP A 77 -21.81 20.06 4.55
N VAL A 78 -22.40 18.92 4.98
CA VAL A 78 -23.59 18.84 5.85
C VAL A 78 -24.84 19.49 5.20
N ASP A 79 -24.91 19.46 3.86
CA ASP A 79 -26.08 19.94 3.10
C ASP A 79 -26.73 18.77 2.34
N ALA A 80 -27.89 18.33 2.81
CA ALA A 80 -28.66 17.27 2.16
C ALA A 80 -29.13 17.57 0.72
N ALA A 81 -28.97 18.81 0.25
CA ALA A 81 -29.36 19.20 -1.09
C ALA A 81 -28.23 19.08 -2.12
N THR A 82 -27.01 18.79 -1.67
CA THR A 82 -25.81 18.55 -2.48
C THR A 82 -25.44 17.08 -2.48
N GLY A 83 -24.55 16.68 -3.36
CA GLY A 83 -24.06 15.30 -3.44
C GLY A 83 -25.09 14.26 -3.91
N TYR A 84 -24.72 13.00 -3.82
CA TYR A 84 -25.58 11.85 -4.13
C TYR A 84 -26.54 11.58 -2.96
N GLU A 85 -27.86 11.58 -3.21
CA GLU A 85 -28.85 11.24 -2.20
C GLU A 85 -28.77 9.74 -1.85
N VAL A 86 -28.15 9.45 -0.71
CA VAL A 86 -27.98 8.08 -0.19
C VAL A 86 -29.26 7.59 0.49
N GLN A 87 -29.88 8.48 1.27
CA GLN A 87 -31.14 8.32 1.95
C GLN A 87 -31.79 9.69 2.15
N GLU A 88 -33.07 9.73 2.56
CA GLU A 88 -33.76 10.99 2.82
C GLU A 88 -32.99 11.87 3.81
N GLY A 89 -32.61 13.05 3.38
CA GLY A 89 -31.90 14.02 4.22
C GLY A 89 -30.38 13.82 4.31
N PHE A 90 -29.79 12.90 3.51
CA PHE A 90 -28.34 12.67 3.47
C PHE A 90 -27.83 12.71 2.02
N GLY A 91 -27.12 13.78 1.68
CA GLY A 91 -26.39 13.96 0.43
C GLY A 91 -24.90 13.64 0.62
N SER A 92 -24.34 12.73 -0.16
CA SER A 92 -22.95 12.33 -0.06
C SER A 92 -22.13 12.92 -1.19
N GLU A 93 -21.16 13.78 -0.88
CA GLU A 93 -20.19 14.25 -1.87
C GLU A 93 -19.09 13.22 -2.09
N LEU A 94 -18.71 12.44 -1.07
CA LEU A 94 -17.70 11.40 -1.20
C LEU A 94 -18.30 10.02 -0.97
N GLY A 95 -18.36 9.21 -2.04
CA GLY A 95 -18.68 7.80 -1.99
C GLY A 95 -17.47 6.94 -2.32
N ILE A 96 -16.95 6.17 -1.36
CA ILE A 96 -15.82 5.23 -1.57
C ILE A 96 -16.37 3.84 -1.85
N ASP A 97 -16.11 3.33 -3.06
CA ASP A 97 -16.37 1.95 -3.44
C ASP A 97 -15.10 1.11 -3.22
N PHE A 98 -15.10 0.27 -2.18
CA PHE A 98 -13.93 -0.52 -1.85
C PHE A 98 -13.66 -1.63 -2.87
N ALA A 99 -14.69 -2.18 -3.49
CA ALA A 99 -14.55 -3.26 -4.48
C ALA A 99 -13.94 -2.77 -5.78
N ASP A 100 -14.34 -1.58 -6.23
CA ASP A 100 -13.91 -1.01 -7.51
C ASP A 100 -12.63 -0.18 -7.42
N HIS A 101 -12.11 0.04 -6.19
CA HIS A 101 -10.83 0.74 -5.93
C HIS A 101 -10.81 2.21 -6.36
N PHE A 102 -11.94 2.88 -6.33
CA PHE A 102 -12.03 4.31 -6.59
C PHE A 102 -13.13 4.95 -5.73
N ALA A 103 -13.22 6.26 -5.81
CA ALA A 103 -14.26 7.03 -5.14
C ALA A 103 -15.02 7.89 -6.16
N TYR A 104 -16.24 8.20 -5.82
CA TYR A 104 -17.02 9.24 -6.47
C TYR A 104 -16.94 10.51 -5.64
N PHE A 105 -16.61 11.62 -6.28
CA PHE A 105 -16.73 12.94 -5.69
C PHE A 105 -17.87 13.65 -6.41
N ASP A 106 -19.05 13.65 -5.77
CA ASP A 106 -20.32 14.07 -6.37
C ASP A 106 -20.57 15.56 -6.11
N VAL A 107 -19.76 16.36 -6.78
CA VAL A 107 -19.94 17.81 -6.94
C VAL A 107 -20.40 18.09 -8.37
N ASP A 108 -20.76 19.30 -8.73
CA ASP A 108 -21.17 19.64 -10.08
C ASP A 108 -19.99 20.20 -10.92
N PRO A 109 -19.44 19.45 -11.92
CA PRO A 109 -19.85 18.07 -12.32
C PRO A 109 -19.28 16.98 -11.42
N ASN A 110 -19.99 15.84 -11.29
CA ASN A 110 -19.52 14.63 -10.63
C ASN A 110 -18.22 14.11 -11.28
N VAL A 111 -17.25 13.73 -10.44
CA VAL A 111 -15.96 13.17 -10.88
C VAL A 111 -15.67 11.85 -10.19
N VAL A 112 -15.11 10.91 -10.98
CA VAL A 112 -14.47 9.72 -10.43
C VAL A 112 -13.05 10.09 -10.03
N VAL A 113 -12.67 9.76 -8.80
CA VAL A 113 -11.34 10.05 -8.26
C VAL A 113 -10.65 8.76 -7.83
N ASN A 114 -9.35 8.69 -8.02
CA ASN A 114 -8.58 7.56 -7.53
C ASN A 114 -8.29 7.71 -6.03
N PHE A 115 -8.05 6.61 -5.34
CA PHE A 115 -7.73 6.63 -3.91
C PHE A 115 -6.55 7.54 -3.55
N TYR A 116 -5.54 7.64 -4.41
CA TYR A 116 -4.40 8.53 -4.15
C TYR A 116 -4.75 10.03 -4.23
N ASP A 117 -5.79 10.43 -5.00
CA ASP A 117 -6.22 11.83 -5.11
C ASP A 117 -6.79 12.37 -3.79
N ILE A 118 -7.42 11.49 -3.02
CA ILE A 118 -7.94 11.76 -1.68
C ILE A 118 -7.01 11.26 -0.57
N GLY A 119 -5.82 10.76 -0.92
CA GLY A 119 -4.86 10.19 0.03
C GLY A 119 -5.44 9.04 0.85
N PHE A 120 -6.31 8.21 0.23
CA PHE A 120 -6.94 7.08 0.90
C PHE A 120 -5.95 5.94 1.15
N HIS A 121 -5.89 5.49 2.40
CA HIS A 121 -5.05 4.37 2.85
C HIS A 121 -5.86 3.43 3.72
N PRO A 122 -6.09 2.17 3.31
CA PRO A 122 -6.68 1.14 4.16
C PRO A 122 -5.59 0.29 4.84
N ALA A 123 -5.85 -0.17 6.07
CA ALA A 123 -5.05 -1.18 6.75
C ALA A 123 -5.95 -2.09 7.60
N PRO A 124 -5.66 -3.40 7.72
CA PRO A 124 -4.67 -4.11 6.92
C PRO A 124 -5.12 -4.29 5.47
N THR A 125 -4.18 -4.55 4.56
CA THR A 125 -4.47 -4.84 3.14
C THR A 125 -4.68 -6.34 2.86
N VAL A 126 -4.79 -7.14 3.90
CA VAL A 126 -5.03 -8.59 3.86
C VAL A 126 -6.43 -8.90 4.42
N THR A 127 -6.85 -10.17 4.37
CA THR A 127 -8.10 -10.62 4.99
C THR A 127 -8.14 -10.27 6.47
N SER A 128 -9.20 -9.61 6.89
CA SER A 128 -9.44 -9.19 8.28
C SER A 128 -10.92 -9.01 8.55
N ALA A 129 -11.32 -9.00 9.82
CA ALA A 129 -12.66 -8.60 10.27
C ALA A 129 -12.69 -7.16 10.79
N ALA A 130 -11.54 -6.48 10.79
CA ALA A 130 -11.45 -5.08 11.20
C ALA A 130 -10.48 -4.33 10.29
N PHE A 131 -10.78 -3.07 10.04
CA PHE A 131 -10.03 -2.20 9.13
C PHE A 131 -9.94 -0.80 9.70
N GLU A 132 -8.84 -0.13 9.42
CA GLU A 132 -8.66 1.30 9.61
C GLU A 132 -8.42 1.96 8.26
N LEU A 133 -9.01 3.12 8.07
CA LEU A 133 -9.04 3.88 6.83
C LEU A 133 -8.55 5.29 7.13
N ALA A 134 -7.69 5.84 6.29
CA ALA A 134 -7.27 7.22 6.37
C ALA A 134 -7.63 7.97 5.09
N ILE A 135 -8.11 9.21 5.22
CA ILE A 135 -8.47 10.10 4.10
C ILE A 135 -7.83 11.47 4.38
N ARG A 136 -7.12 12.03 3.41
CA ARG A 136 -6.46 13.33 3.58
C ARG A 136 -7.47 14.47 3.72
N ARG A 137 -7.27 15.30 4.74
CA ARG A 137 -8.16 16.44 5.03
C ARG A 137 -7.97 17.61 4.06
N ASP A 138 -6.77 17.79 3.50
CA ASP A 138 -6.43 18.85 2.54
C ASP A 138 -6.62 18.44 1.07
N ALA A 139 -7.28 17.31 0.81
CA ALA A 139 -7.52 16.84 -0.55
C ALA A 139 -8.43 17.79 -1.34
N VAL A 140 -8.11 17.94 -2.64
CA VAL A 140 -8.90 18.70 -3.63
C VAL A 140 -9.09 17.81 -4.85
N PRO A 141 -10.01 16.82 -4.80
CA PRO A 141 -10.05 15.69 -5.74
C PRO A 141 -10.25 16.09 -7.20
N ASP A 142 -11.02 17.14 -7.45
CA ASP A 142 -11.29 17.70 -8.79
C ASP A 142 -10.37 18.88 -9.15
N GLY A 143 -9.46 19.26 -8.27
CA GLY A 143 -8.56 20.39 -8.41
C GLY A 143 -9.21 21.76 -8.12
N VAL A 144 -10.47 21.80 -7.69
CA VAL A 144 -11.24 23.03 -7.45
C VAL A 144 -11.89 23.04 -6.07
N HIS A 145 -12.57 21.97 -5.69
CA HIS A 145 -13.36 21.89 -4.47
C HIS A 145 -12.58 21.14 -3.38
N PRO A 146 -12.38 21.75 -2.19
CA PRO A 146 -11.84 21.03 -1.04
C PRO A 146 -12.76 19.86 -0.69
N LEU A 147 -12.17 18.71 -0.35
CA LEU A 147 -12.93 17.53 0.05
C LEU A 147 -13.75 17.80 1.32
N PHE A 148 -13.18 18.51 2.30
CA PHE A 148 -13.82 18.88 3.54
C PHE A 148 -13.90 20.41 3.67
N PRO A 149 -14.97 21.05 3.15
CA PRO A 149 -15.10 22.51 3.20
C PRO A 149 -15.49 23.04 4.59
N ASN A 150 -16.06 22.16 5.44
CA ASN A 150 -16.57 22.48 6.76
C ASN A 150 -15.83 21.74 7.87
N ASN A 151 -16.02 22.15 9.12
CA ASN A 151 -15.46 21.47 10.30
C ASN A 151 -16.35 20.33 10.81
N GLU A 152 -17.45 20.03 10.15
CA GLU A 152 -18.39 18.96 10.51
C GLU A 152 -18.74 18.17 9.25
N ILE A 153 -18.86 16.85 9.40
CA ILE A 153 -19.24 15.91 8.34
C ILE A 153 -20.30 14.95 8.88
N ARG A 154 -21.04 14.33 7.97
CA ARG A 154 -21.90 13.19 8.27
C ARG A 154 -21.39 11.97 7.49
N MET A 155 -21.51 10.77 8.06
CA MET A 155 -21.07 9.56 7.40
C MET A 155 -21.88 8.34 7.77
N LEU A 156 -21.84 7.37 6.88
CA LEU A 156 -22.36 6.02 7.11
C LEU A 156 -21.65 5.01 6.21
N PHE A 157 -21.64 3.76 6.63
CA PHE A 157 -21.34 2.62 5.75
C PHE A 157 -22.63 1.99 5.25
N ARG A 158 -22.58 1.45 4.03
CA ARG A 158 -23.67 0.64 3.45
C ARG A 158 -23.11 -0.60 2.80
N GLU A 159 -23.75 -1.72 3.06
CA GLU A 159 -23.60 -2.96 2.31
C GLU A 159 -24.77 -3.09 1.34
N THR A 160 -24.53 -3.11 0.04
CA THR A 160 -25.57 -2.95 -0.98
C THR A 160 -26.17 -4.27 -1.47
N VAL A 161 -25.61 -5.43 -1.13
CA VAL A 161 -26.13 -6.75 -1.50
C VAL A 161 -27.16 -7.25 -0.49
N GLY A 162 -26.85 -7.16 0.80
CA GLY A 162 -27.75 -7.50 1.90
C GLY A 162 -28.63 -6.35 2.39
N GLY A 163 -28.15 -5.13 2.19
CA GLY A 163 -28.84 -3.91 2.57
C GLY A 163 -28.53 -3.42 3.98
N ASP A 164 -27.45 -3.91 4.58
CA ASP A 164 -27.00 -3.50 5.90
C ASP A 164 -26.42 -2.06 5.90
N GLN A 165 -26.52 -1.35 7.02
CA GLN A 165 -26.07 0.02 7.18
C GLN A 165 -25.57 0.31 8.60
N LEU A 166 -24.43 0.95 8.70
CA LEU A 166 -23.84 1.40 9.98
C LEU A 166 -23.62 2.94 9.96
N PRO A 167 -24.22 3.75 10.84
CA PRO A 167 -25.25 3.36 11.84
C PRO A 167 -26.53 2.79 11.17
N ASN A 168 -27.38 2.20 12.00
CA ASN A 168 -28.63 1.54 11.59
C ASN A 168 -29.39 2.31 10.51
N LEU A 169 -30.16 1.61 9.72
CA LEU A 169 -30.89 2.15 8.58
C LEU A 169 -31.68 3.44 8.90
N GLY A 170 -31.43 4.47 8.10
CA GLY A 170 -32.03 5.79 8.28
C GLY A 170 -31.33 6.67 9.33
N GLN A 171 -30.19 6.23 9.85
CA GLN A 171 -29.35 7.03 10.74
C GLN A 171 -28.04 7.42 10.02
N GLU A 172 -27.40 8.47 10.52
CA GLU A 172 -26.08 8.90 10.13
C GLU A 172 -25.23 9.21 11.38
N PHE A 173 -23.91 9.14 11.23
CA PHE A 173 -22.98 9.58 12.26
C PHE A 173 -22.47 10.97 11.94
N ILE A 174 -22.58 11.88 12.90
CA ILE A 174 -22.08 13.27 12.77
C ILE A 174 -20.73 13.34 13.48
N TYR A 175 -19.74 13.86 12.77
CA TYR A 175 -18.38 14.05 13.29
C TYR A 175 -17.92 15.48 13.09
N ALA A 176 -17.42 16.09 14.17
CA ALA A 176 -16.76 17.39 14.12
C ALA A 176 -15.25 17.21 14.26
N PHE A 177 -14.49 17.75 13.30
CA PHE A 177 -13.04 17.71 13.34
C PHE A 177 -12.50 18.46 14.57
N THR A 178 -11.44 17.92 15.16
CA THR A 178 -10.68 18.56 16.22
C THR A 178 -9.34 19.05 15.68
N GLU A 179 -8.80 20.11 16.29
CA GLU A 179 -7.49 20.67 15.94
C GLU A 179 -6.41 20.29 16.99
N ASP A 180 -6.76 19.41 17.94
CA ASP A 180 -5.95 19.15 19.13
C ASP A 180 -4.89 18.06 18.91
N VAL A 181 -4.92 17.36 17.79
CA VAL A 181 -3.99 16.27 17.47
C VAL A 181 -3.13 16.67 16.27
N ALA A 182 -1.84 16.87 16.53
CA ALA A 182 -0.88 17.15 15.47
C ALA A 182 -0.74 15.95 14.51
N ALA A 183 -0.47 16.24 13.24
CA ALA A 183 -0.14 15.19 12.27
C ALA A 183 1.09 14.41 12.72
N ILE A 184 1.09 13.10 12.47
CA ILE A 184 2.26 12.25 12.72
C ILE A 184 3.40 12.73 11.84
N GLU A 185 4.55 13.01 12.46
CA GLU A 185 5.75 13.38 11.73
C GLU A 185 6.16 12.24 10.78
N PRO A 186 6.39 12.53 9.49
CA PRO A 186 6.79 11.51 8.54
C PRO A 186 8.06 10.78 9.00
N ILE A 187 8.07 9.46 8.90
CA ILE A 187 9.25 8.65 9.20
C ILE A 187 10.39 9.09 8.29
N ALA A 188 11.50 9.54 8.88
CA ALA A 188 12.68 9.92 8.14
C ALA A 188 13.27 8.72 7.38
N LEU A 189 13.28 8.78 6.04
CA LEU A 189 13.88 7.75 5.21
C LEU A 189 15.41 7.83 5.13
N ALA A 190 16.04 8.74 5.88
CA ALA A 190 17.50 8.85 5.93
C ALA A 190 18.14 7.58 6.51
N LYS A 191 19.31 7.18 5.98
CA LYS A 191 20.06 6.05 6.55
C LYS A 191 20.58 6.42 7.93
N VAL A 192 20.31 5.59 8.93
CA VAL A 192 20.88 5.74 10.29
C VAL A 192 22.41 5.54 10.24
N ASN A 193 22.87 4.57 9.45
CA ASN A 193 24.29 4.34 9.19
C ASN A 193 24.60 4.60 7.71
N PRO A 194 25.40 5.63 7.37
CA PRO A 194 25.70 5.99 5.98
C PRO A 194 26.37 4.88 5.16
N ILE A 195 27.09 3.95 5.80
CA ILE A 195 27.73 2.84 5.11
C ILE A 195 26.80 1.65 4.81
N SER A 196 25.60 1.62 5.40
CA SER A 196 24.62 0.56 5.09
C SER A 196 24.20 0.62 3.63
N VAL A 197 24.06 -0.55 2.99
CA VAL A 197 23.52 -0.68 1.65
C VAL A 197 22.00 -0.65 1.72
N ARG A 198 21.37 0.35 1.07
CA ARG A 198 19.91 0.42 0.97
C ARG A 198 19.44 -0.37 -0.24
N THR A 199 18.58 -1.33 0.00
CA THR A 199 17.97 -2.18 -1.02
C THR A 199 16.48 -1.97 -1.03
N CYS A 200 15.87 -1.93 -2.22
CA CYS A 200 14.43 -1.88 -2.41
C CYS A 200 14.00 -3.04 -3.29
N ALA A 201 13.06 -3.85 -2.81
CA ALA A 201 12.31 -4.82 -3.62
C ALA A 201 10.98 -4.18 -4.04
N TYR A 202 10.66 -4.17 -5.35
CA TYR A 202 9.50 -3.47 -5.87
C TYR A 202 8.85 -4.20 -7.05
N ASN A 203 7.67 -4.76 -6.83
CA ASN A 203 6.80 -5.19 -7.93
C ASN A 203 6.13 -3.95 -8.54
N VAL A 204 6.38 -3.67 -9.82
CA VAL A 204 5.92 -2.45 -10.50
C VAL A 204 4.60 -2.62 -11.24
N LEU A 205 3.94 -3.74 -11.05
CA LEU A 205 2.67 -4.14 -11.66
C LEU A 205 2.68 -3.99 -13.20
N ALA A 206 2.72 -5.12 -13.89
CA ALA A 206 2.51 -5.21 -15.35
C ALA A 206 3.34 -4.22 -16.20
N ASN A 207 4.64 -4.14 -15.95
CA ASN A 207 5.57 -3.23 -16.65
C ASN A 207 5.35 -1.74 -16.34
N GLY A 208 4.85 -1.37 -15.17
CA GLY A 208 4.46 -0.01 -14.82
C GLY A 208 5.52 1.06 -15.05
N LEU A 209 6.82 0.72 -14.95
CA LEU A 209 7.92 1.66 -15.27
C LEU A 209 8.00 2.06 -16.76
N ALA A 210 7.36 1.32 -17.66
CA ALA A 210 7.26 1.69 -19.08
C ALA A 210 6.03 2.55 -19.38
N ASP A 211 5.09 2.65 -18.46
CA ASP A 211 3.89 3.45 -18.58
C ASP A 211 4.23 4.92 -18.29
N THR A 212 4.12 5.76 -19.32
CA THR A 212 4.49 7.19 -19.25
C THR A 212 3.68 7.97 -18.25
N ASP A 213 2.42 7.59 -18.01
CA ASP A 213 1.53 8.27 -17.07
C ASP A 213 1.89 7.95 -15.62
N ARG A 214 2.47 6.77 -15.39
CA ARG A 214 2.95 6.31 -14.08
C ARG A 214 4.40 6.73 -13.76
N GLN A 215 5.20 7.04 -14.76
CA GLN A 215 6.62 7.39 -14.59
C GLN A 215 6.88 8.52 -13.59
N PRO A 216 6.14 9.65 -13.57
CA PRO A 216 6.37 10.71 -12.59
C PRO A 216 6.18 10.25 -11.13
N HIS A 217 5.26 9.32 -10.90
CA HIS A 217 5.01 8.75 -9.58
C HIS A 217 6.15 7.81 -9.17
N PHE A 218 6.62 6.94 -10.07
CA PHE A 218 7.78 6.09 -9.81
C PHE A 218 9.03 6.91 -9.56
N GLU A 219 9.30 7.94 -10.36
CA GLU A 219 10.44 8.84 -10.17
C GLU A 219 10.43 9.44 -8.75
N ARG A 220 9.28 9.96 -8.31
CA ARG A 220 9.13 10.54 -6.97
C ARG A 220 9.39 9.51 -5.87
N ILE A 221 8.79 8.31 -5.99
CA ILE A 221 8.94 7.23 -5.01
C ILE A 221 10.40 6.76 -4.94
N LEU A 222 11.02 6.48 -6.08
CA LEU A 222 12.37 5.97 -6.13
C LEU A 222 13.40 7.01 -5.63
N LYS A 223 13.17 8.31 -5.89
CA LYS A 223 13.97 9.40 -5.30
C LYS A 223 13.85 9.46 -3.79
N ALA A 224 12.63 9.30 -3.24
CA ALA A 224 12.41 9.31 -1.79
C ALA A 224 13.05 8.09 -1.12
N LEU A 225 12.99 6.93 -1.75
CA LEU A 225 13.63 5.71 -1.25
C LEU A 225 15.16 5.78 -1.30
N ASP A 226 15.75 6.46 -2.26
CA ASP A 226 17.22 6.62 -2.44
C ASP A 226 17.99 5.30 -2.27
N ALA A 227 17.48 4.23 -2.89
CA ALA A 227 18.09 2.91 -2.80
C ALA A 227 19.27 2.77 -3.76
N GLU A 228 20.25 1.97 -3.37
CA GLU A 228 21.47 1.71 -4.14
C GLU A 228 21.38 0.42 -4.94
N VAL A 229 20.46 -0.47 -4.52
CA VAL A 229 20.12 -1.72 -5.23
C VAL A 229 18.60 -1.85 -5.30
N PHE A 230 18.06 -2.05 -6.49
CA PHE A 230 16.66 -2.35 -6.73
C PHE A 230 16.47 -3.78 -7.24
N LEU A 231 15.47 -4.47 -6.69
CA LEU A 231 15.01 -5.78 -7.12
C LEU A 231 13.59 -5.62 -7.69
N PHE A 232 13.51 -5.23 -8.98
CA PHE A 232 12.23 -4.99 -9.64
C PHE A 232 11.59 -6.29 -10.12
N ASN A 233 10.27 -6.39 -9.95
CA ASN A 233 9.45 -7.48 -10.46
C ASN A 233 8.39 -6.98 -11.44
N GLU A 234 7.82 -7.86 -12.23
CA GLU A 234 6.84 -7.59 -13.29
C GLU A 234 7.33 -6.68 -14.42
N CYS A 235 8.61 -6.79 -14.74
CA CYS A 235 9.28 -6.06 -15.82
C CYS A 235 9.45 -6.88 -17.11
N SER A 236 8.54 -7.83 -17.42
CA SER A 236 8.70 -8.76 -18.56
C SER A 236 8.82 -8.03 -19.89
N GLY A 237 8.08 -6.95 -20.10
CA GLY A 237 8.10 -6.11 -21.31
C GLY A 237 9.17 -5.00 -21.31
N ILE A 238 9.94 -4.83 -20.22
CA ILE A 238 10.94 -3.77 -20.11
C ILE A 238 12.33 -4.35 -20.37
N ALA A 239 13.08 -3.77 -21.31
CA ALA A 239 14.49 -4.13 -21.50
C ALA A 239 15.37 -3.58 -20.36
N ALA A 240 16.42 -4.33 -19.97
CA ALA A 240 17.37 -3.88 -18.93
C ALA A 240 17.95 -2.50 -19.27
N ALA A 241 18.33 -2.25 -20.53
CA ALA A 241 18.85 -0.97 -20.99
C ALA A 241 17.82 0.18 -20.89
N THR A 242 16.53 -0.10 -21.14
CA THR A 242 15.47 0.89 -20.98
C THR A 242 15.34 1.32 -19.51
N LEU A 243 15.32 0.35 -18.59
CA LEU A 243 15.28 0.64 -17.15
C LEU A 243 16.53 1.40 -16.70
N LYS A 244 17.71 1.00 -17.19
CA LYS A 244 18.96 1.74 -16.91
C LYS A 244 18.82 3.21 -17.28
N ASN A 245 18.34 3.52 -18.49
CA ASN A 245 18.19 4.89 -18.95
C ASN A 245 17.21 5.70 -18.09
N LEU A 246 16.12 5.10 -17.62
CA LEU A 246 15.18 5.73 -16.69
C LEU A 246 15.86 6.03 -15.36
N LEU A 247 16.56 5.05 -14.78
CA LEU A 247 17.26 5.24 -13.52
C LEU A 247 18.40 6.26 -13.63
N ASP A 248 19.17 6.27 -14.72
CA ASP A 248 20.22 7.28 -14.95
C ASP A 248 19.64 8.70 -15.03
N ALA A 249 18.43 8.84 -15.59
CA ALA A 249 17.74 10.12 -15.69
C ALA A 249 17.14 10.57 -14.35
N TRP A 250 16.52 9.64 -13.62
CA TRP A 250 15.80 9.94 -12.37
C TRP A 250 16.73 10.01 -11.16
N LEU A 251 17.72 9.12 -11.09
CA LEU A 251 18.59 8.88 -9.94
C LEU A 251 20.07 8.87 -10.40
N PRO A 252 20.62 10.00 -10.85
CA PRO A 252 21.99 10.04 -11.37
C PRO A 252 23.00 9.65 -10.27
N THR A 253 23.85 8.66 -10.56
CA THR A 253 24.84 8.13 -9.61
C THR A 253 26.07 9.01 -9.45
N GLY A 254 26.26 10.01 -10.32
CA GLY A 254 27.47 10.83 -10.37
C GLY A 254 28.69 10.13 -11.02
N THR A 255 28.53 8.88 -11.46
CA THR A 255 29.58 8.11 -12.16
C THR A 255 29.31 8.06 -13.66
N ALA A 256 30.37 7.89 -14.47
CA ALA A 256 30.24 7.78 -15.92
C ALA A 256 29.52 6.49 -16.38
N SER A 257 29.56 5.42 -15.57
CA SER A 257 28.88 4.16 -15.86
C SER A 257 27.37 4.23 -15.58
N GLY A 258 26.94 5.14 -14.68
CA GLY A 258 25.57 5.21 -14.22
C GLY A 258 25.14 3.92 -13.51
N TRP A 259 23.86 3.56 -13.66
CA TRP A 259 23.29 2.33 -13.13
C TRP A 259 23.75 1.10 -13.93
N HIS A 260 23.87 -0.03 -13.25
CA HIS A 260 24.10 -1.36 -13.83
C HIS A 260 22.84 -2.19 -13.72
N THR A 261 22.42 -2.85 -14.80
CA THR A 261 21.17 -3.61 -14.84
C THR A 261 21.34 -4.98 -15.46
N VAL A 262 20.71 -5.99 -14.87
CA VAL A 262 20.57 -7.34 -15.44
C VAL A 262 19.12 -7.76 -15.41
N LYS A 263 18.70 -8.56 -16.39
CA LYS A 263 17.32 -9.03 -16.53
C LYS A 263 17.26 -10.53 -16.70
N ASP A 264 16.29 -11.15 -16.02
CA ASP A 264 15.89 -12.53 -16.21
C ASP A 264 14.35 -12.65 -16.13
N GLY A 265 13.71 -12.94 -17.25
CA GLY A 265 12.26 -12.94 -17.37
C GLY A 265 11.64 -11.60 -17.00
N GLY A 266 10.77 -11.59 -16.00
CA GLY A 266 10.11 -10.39 -15.47
C GLY A 266 10.86 -9.69 -14.33
N ARG A 267 12.06 -10.15 -13.98
CA ARG A 267 12.88 -9.59 -12.90
C ARG A 267 14.02 -8.75 -13.49
N ILE A 268 14.24 -7.57 -12.93
CA ILE A 268 15.41 -6.72 -13.24
C ILE A 268 16.08 -6.34 -11.93
N THR A 269 17.35 -6.69 -11.79
CA THR A 269 18.20 -6.18 -10.71
C THR A 269 18.96 -4.97 -11.23
N ALA A 270 18.89 -3.85 -10.51
CA ALA A 270 19.61 -2.63 -10.82
C ALA A 270 20.50 -2.23 -9.64
N SER A 271 21.73 -1.79 -9.91
CA SER A 271 22.69 -1.39 -8.89
C SER A 271 23.50 -0.17 -9.34
N ILE A 272 23.86 0.71 -8.40
CA ILE A 272 24.83 1.77 -8.65
C ILE A 272 26.28 1.24 -8.78
N TRP A 273 26.51 0.00 -8.34
CA TRP A 273 27.79 -0.68 -8.44
C TRP A 273 27.80 -1.74 -9.53
N PRO A 274 28.97 -2.13 -10.07
CA PRO A 274 29.07 -3.16 -11.09
C PRO A 274 28.45 -4.49 -10.64
N ILE A 275 27.75 -5.17 -11.55
CA ILE A 275 27.26 -6.53 -11.37
C ILE A 275 28.32 -7.47 -11.92
N LEU A 276 29.01 -8.22 -11.05
CA LEU A 276 30.13 -9.08 -11.38
C LEU A 276 29.69 -10.36 -12.09
N THR A 277 28.66 -11.00 -11.57
CA THR A 277 28.11 -12.26 -12.08
C THR A 277 26.62 -12.32 -11.86
N THR A 278 25.90 -12.94 -12.78
CA THR A 278 24.45 -13.26 -12.64
C THR A 278 24.21 -14.70 -13.03
N TRP A 279 23.49 -15.44 -12.19
CA TRP A 279 23.11 -16.83 -12.45
C TRP A 279 21.67 -16.87 -12.95
N TYR A 280 21.49 -17.51 -14.11
CA TYR A 280 20.21 -17.60 -14.80
C TYR A 280 19.63 -19.02 -14.72
N GLY A 281 18.36 -19.16 -15.03
CA GLY A 281 17.70 -20.46 -15.17
C GLY A 281 17.23 -21.08 -13.85
N ILE A 282 17.32 -20.36 -12.73
CA ILE A 282 16.74 -20.78 -11.46
C ILE A 282 15.29 -20.32 -11.44
N SER A 283 14.37 -21.23 -11.14
CA SER A 283 12.95 -20.97 -11.25
C SER A 283 12.50 -19.71 -10.52
N ARG A 284 12.09 -18.69 -11.27
CA ARG A 284 11.53 -17.40 -10.79
C ARG A 284 12.46 -16.61 -9.83
N GLN A 285 13.77 -16.87 -9.89
CA GLN A 285 14.76 -16.27 -9.01
C GLN A 285 16.06 -15.99 -9.79
N THR A 286 16.71 -14.88 -9.49
CA THR A 286 17.91 -14.42 -10.23
C THR A 286 18.97 -13.92 -9.26
N PRO A 287 19.92 -14.76 -8.84
CA PRO A 287 21.06 -14.33 -8.05
C PRO A 287 22.00 -13.43 -8.88
N SER A 288 22.53 -12.38 -8.26
CA SER A 288 23.50 -11.46 -8.85
C SER A 288 24.54 -11.06 -7.80
N LEU A 289 25.80 -11.26 -8.08
CA LEU A 289 26.90 -10.80 -7.25
C LEU A 289 27.23 -9.36 -7.64
N ILE A 290 27.12 -8.43 -6.71
CA ILE A 290 27.33 -6.99 -6.92
C ILE A 290 28.63 -6.57 -6.22
N ASP A 291 29.44 -5.77 -6.91
CA ASP A 291 30.73 -5.25 -6.42
C ASP A 291 30.52 -4.07 -5.46
N VAL A 292 29.93 -4.36 -4.30
CA VAL A 292 29.78 -3.36 -3.24
C VAL A 292 31.17 -3.02 -2.70
N PRO A 293 31.48 -1.71 -2.48
CA PRO A 293 32.80 -1.29 -1.98
C PRO A 293 33.18 -1.92 -0.64
N GLY A 294 34.49 -2.16 -0.45
CA GLY A 294 35.00 -2.83 0.73
C GLY A 294 34.67 -2.15 2.05
N GLU A 295 34.63 -0.82 2.09
CA GLU A 295 34.22 -0.03 3.26
C GLU A 295 32.73 -0.19 3.62
N ARG A 296 31.94 -0.82 2.73
CA ARG A 296 30.52 -1.13 2.92
C ARG A 296 30.23 -2.63 3.06
N GLY A 297 31.26 -3.44 3.20
CA GLY A 297 31.16 -4.87 3.41
C GLY A 297 31.71 -5.74 2.28
N GLY A 298 32.14 -5.14 1.16
CA GLY A 298 32.62 -5.87 -0.02
C GLY A 298 31.50 -6.46 -0.88
N PRO A 299 31.83 -7.30 -1.86
CA PRO A 299 30.84 -7.90 -2.75
C PRO A 299 29.69 -8.59 -1.99
N MET A 300 28.47 -8.38 -2.47
CA MET A 300 27.24 -8.93 -1.86
C MET A 300 26.42 -9.67 -2.90
N LEU A 301 25.81 -10.78 -2.49
CA LEU A 301 24.90 -11.57 -3.31
C LEU A 301 23.46 -11.09 -3.10
N PHE A 302 22.82 -10.63 -4.17
CA PHE A 302 21.41 -10.24 -4.19
C PHE A 302 20.62 -11.25 -4.99
N ILE A 303 19.56 -11.79 -4.41
CA ILE A 303 18.67 -12.74 -5.07
C ILE A 303 17.32 -12.04 -5.31
N ASN A 304 17.05 -11.69 -6.57
CA ASN A 304 15.79 -11.11 -6.98
C ASN A 304 14.79 -12.22 -7.27
N SER A 305 13.72 -12.30 -6.49
CA SER A 305 12.72 -13.37 -6.55
C SER A 305 11.36 -12.79 -6.93
N HIS A 306 10.62 -13.52 -7.76
CA HIS A 306 9.19 -13.30 -8.00
C HIS A 306 8.52 -14.67 -8.01
N LEU A 307 8.15 -15.15 -6.81
CA LEU A 307 7.62 -16.49 -6.63
C LEU A 307 6.22 -16.63 -7.24
N SER A 308 5.73 -17.86 -7.34
CA SER A 308 4.40 -18.14 -7.90
C SER A 308 3.31 -17.52 -7.05
N CYS A 309 2.36 -16.82 -7.70
CA CYS A 309 1.27 -16.12 -7.03
C CYS A 309 0.14 -17.04 -6.55
N CYS A 310 -0.82 -16.44 -5.90
CA CYS A 310 -2.14 -16.99 -5.64
C CYS A 310 -2.09 -18.27 -4.78
N GLY A 311 -2.95 -19.27 -5.05
CA GLY A 311 -2.98 -20.54 -4.33
C GLY A 311 -1.82 -21.52 -4.57
N ALA A 312 -0.73 -21.09 -5.23
CA ALA A 312 0.36 -21.98 -5.66
C ALA A 312 1.41 -22.27 -4.56
N ASN A 313 0.96 -22.63 -3.34
CA ASN A 313 1.85 -22.87 -2.18
C ASN A 313 2.93 -23.94 -2.47
N GLY A 314 2.55 -25.07 -3.11
CA GLY A 314 3.51 -26.13 -3.47
C GLY A 314 4.60 -25.63 -4.42
N ALA A 315 4.22 -24.87 -5.46
CA ALA A 315 5.19 -24.30 -6.38
C ALA A 315 6.14 -23.29 -5.71
N ARG A 316 5.64 -22.46 -4.76
CA ARG A 316 6.49 -21.57 -3.95
C ARG A 316 7.48 -22.35 -3.09
N GLN A 317 7.01 -23.43 -2.45
CA GLN A 317 7.89 -24.29 -1.66
C GLN A 317 9.01 -24.88 -2.52
N ASP A 318 8.67 -25.47 -3.68
CA ASP A 318 9.64 -26.03 -4.61
C ASP A 318 10.67 -24.97 -5.07
N GLN A 319 10.24 -23.74 -5.33
CA GLN A 319 11.11 -22.64 -5.73
C GLN A 319 12.07 -22.23 -4.63
N VAL A 320 11.60 -22.16 -3.38
CA VAL A 320 12.44 -21.85 -2.22
C VAL A 320 13.44 -22.98 -1.96
N ASP A 321 13.02 -24.25 -2.05
CA ASP A 321 13.88 -25.41 -1.85
C ASP A 321 15.00 -25.47 -2.92
N GLN A 322 14.67 -25.16 -4.19
CA GLN A 322 15.67 -25.05 -5.26
C GLN A 322 16.69 -23.94 -4.96
N MET A 323 16.23 -22.78 -4.47
CA MET A 323 17.14 -21.68 -4.12
C MET A 323 18.00 -22.04 -2.92
N ALA A 324 17.46 -22.67 -1.90
CA ALA A 324 18.22 -23.12 -0.73
C ALA A 324 19.32 -24.13 -1.13
N ALA A 325 19.00 -25.07 -2.03
CA ALA A 325 19.96 -25.99 -2.58
C ALA A 325 21.07 -25.28 -3.39
N TRP A 326 20.66 -24.31 -4.25
CA TRP A 326 21.59 -23.50 -5.04
C TRP A 326 22.54 -22.69 -4.12
N ILE A 327 22.00 -21.99 -3.13
CA ILE A 327 22.81 -21.24 -2.14
C ILE A 327 23.81 -22.16 -1.48
N THR A 328 23.38 -23.33 -1.01
CA THR A 328 24.25 -24.30 -0.35
C THR A 328 25.39 -24.76 -1.27
N GLN A 329 25.11 -25.00 -2.54
CA GLN A 329 26.10 -25.41 -3.53
C GLN A 329 27.08 -24.26 -3.84
N GLU A 330 26.59 -23.09 -4.18
CA GLU A 330 27.42 -21.99 -4.67
C GLU A 330 28.24 -21.28 -3.59
N THR A 331 27.82 -21.40 -2.32
CA THR A 331 28.59 -20.89 -1.17
C THR A 331 29.51 -21.93 -0.55
N ALA A 332 29.55 -23.17 -1.08
CA ALA A 332 30.52 -24.18 -0.69
C ALA A 332 31.95 -23.79 -1.12
N ALA A 333 32.95 -24.51 -0.62
CA ALA A 333 34.35 -24.18 -0.85
C ALA A 333 34.77 -24.25 -2.34
N ASP A 334 34.04 -25.00 -3.15
CA ASP A 334 34.21 -25.17 -4.59
C ASP A 334 33.13 -24.45 -5.42
N GLY A 335 32.29 -23.65 -4.78
CA GLY A 335 31.26 -22.82 -5.44
C GLY A 335 31.82 -21.50 -5.95
N ASP A 336 31.02 -20.85 -6.80
CA ASP A 336 31.39 -19.59 -7.47
C ASP A 336 31.13 -18.33 -6.62
N VAL A 337 30.42 -18.45 -5.48
CA VAL A 337 30.18 -17.34 -4.55
C VAL A 337 31.30 -17.33 -3.49
N PRO A 338 32.06 -16.24 -3.34
CA PRO A 338 33.13 -16.17 -2.37
C PRO A 338 32.67 -16.48 -0.94
N TYR A 339 33.50 -17.12 -0.17
CA TYR A 339 33.21 -17.47 1.23
C TYR A 339 32.87 -16.22 2.06
N ASN A 340 31.86 -16.32 2.92
CA ASN A 340 31.35 -15.22 3.75
C ASN A 340 30.75 -14.04 2.96
N THR A 341 30.36 -14.22 1.70
CA THR A 341 29.61 -13.19 0.95
C THR A 341 28.27 -12.90 1.63
N PRO A 342 27.99 -11.66 2.05
CA PRO A 342 26.69 -11.29 2.57
C PRO A 342 25.60 -11.54 1.51
N LEU A 343 24.43 -12.00 1.95
CA LEU A 343 23.32 -12.35 1.07
C LEU A 343 22.07 -11.53 1.42
N VAL A 344 21.43 -10.99 0.39
CA VAL A 344 20.11 -10.35 0.46
C VAL A 344 19.15 -11.13 -0.45
N TYR A 345 18.11 -11.71 0.15
CA TYR A 345 17.04 -12.39 -0.56
C TYR A 345 15.78 -11.50 -0.53
N GLY A 346 15.28 -11.10 -1.68
CA GLY A 346 14.17 -10.17 -1.75
C GLY A 346 13.43 -10.22 -3.09
N GLY A 347 12.34 -9.47 -3.16
CA GLY A 347 11.46 -9.43 -4.33
C GLY A 347 10.00 -9.63 -3.91
N ASP A 348 9.14 -9.92 -4.87
CA ASP A 348 7.76 -10.32 -4.60
C ASP A 348 7.72 -11.84 -4.33
N LEU A 349 7.69 -12.19 -3.06
CA LEU A 349 7.68 -13.58 -2.62
C LEU A 349 6.27 -14.19 -2.68
N ASN A 350 5.24 -13.40 -2.97
CA ASN A 350 3.85 -13.82 -3.00
C ASN A 350 3.42 -14.61 -1.74
N LEU A 351 4.00 -14.23 -0.59
CA LEU A 351 3.64 -14.80 0.71
C LEU A 351 2.37 -14.08 1.18
N VAL A 352 1.27 -14.81 1.18
CA VAL A 352 0.01 -14.34 1.76
C VAL A 352 0.05 -14.69 3.23
N GLY A 353 -0.03 -13.68 4.10
CA GLY A 353 -0.11 -13.90 5.53
C GLY A 353 -1.38 -14.67 5.88
N TYR A 354 -1.24 -15.75 6.66
CA TYR A 354 -2.37 -16.28 7.39
C TYR A 354 -2.34 -15.63 8.77
N ALA A 355 -3.48 -15.10 9.23
CA ALA A 355 -3.65 -14.83 10.64
C ALA A 355 -3.36 -16.16 11.39
N GLN A 356 -2.39 -16.16 12.27
CA GLN A 356 -2.18 -17.32 13.14
C GLN A 356 -3.43 -17.43 14.02
N GLN A 357 -4.16 -18.52 13.87
CA GLN A 357 -5.25 -18.87 14.75
C GLN A 357 -4.74 -19.14 16.16
#